data_668ecf1f8d6a28cbed891daa4f84e02a
#
_entry.id   668ecf1f8d6a28cbed891daa4f84e02a
#
_cell.length_a   1.000
_cell.length_b   1.000
_cell.length_c   1.000
_cell.angle_alpha   90.00
_cell.angle_beta   90.00
_cell.angle_gamma   90.00
#
_symmetry.space_group_name_H-M   'P 1'
#
loop_
_entity.id
_entity.type
_entity.pdbx_description
1 polymer ?
#
loop_
_entity_poly.entity_id
_entity_poly.type
_entity_poly.pdbx_seq_one_letter_code
_entity_poly.pdbx_strand_id
1 'polypeptide(L)'
;SKQLGPDIIHKFAKQRPEMNRTEGWGLYSPQAEANLQSVMGLQTLNSIRSVDFLLTLPEVDPTRLAVTGSSGGGTQTMLLAATDPRLALSYPVVMVSTAMQGGCSCENATLLRVNSGNVEIAALFAPKPQGMNTANDWTKEMSTKGFPDLQKLYGLYGKKDFVTLQRGEHFPHNYNAVTRMGFYDVLNRHFKLGLESPIVEKDYAPLPKEKITVWDDAHPAPKSGDPDFERGLLKWLKSDAQKQLLAAAKTPEGREHVLRPAIEAIIGRPFAQAGKVGFPDASTQWRDSHFRTQGRLLNATYGEEVTIDWLQPINPTGEVVIWLDDSGKGAARLADGSIRPELQELIDRGVGVLTADLFLQDDKGLKQTRVVPGPREVPAYTFGYNHALFAQRVHDVMTITSYLLTPRDSSQPAVKKVSLAGFGQMGAVAAAARAATGNAIAKAAVDTGTFRFGQLLDYRDPMFLPGGSKYLDVPGLLCVASAQPLWVAGETDAALFPTATLQKDGMDAKTAAAAWLLK
;
A
#
# COMPACT_ATOMS: atom_id res chain seq x y z
N SER A 1 -6.57 17.93 16.45
CA SER A 1 -7.84 17.18 16.32
C SER A 1 -9.07 18.05 16.55
N LYS A 2 -9.03 19.07 17.43
CA LYS A 2 -10.17 19.97 17.65
C LYS A 2 -10.55 20.74 16.36
N GLN A 3 -9.58 21.16 15.57
CA GLN A 3 -9.80 21.86 14.30
C GLN A 3 -10.57 21.02 13.28
N LEU A 4 -10.31 19.70 13.22
CA LEU A 4 -11.00 18.78 12.31
C LEU A 4 -12.43 18.45 12.76
N GLY A 5 -12.75 18.62 14.05
CA GLY A 5 -14.03 18.26 14.64
C GLY A 5 -14.17 16.77 14.97
N PRO A 6 -15.05 16.44 15.94
CA PRO A 6 -15.20 15.08 16.45
C PRO A 6 -15.79 14.11 15.42
N ASP A 7 -16.64 14.58 14.51
CA ASP A 7 -17.29 13.73 13.50
C ASP A 7 -16.34 13.26 12.41
N ILE A 8 -15.19 13.93 12.26
CA ILE A 8 -14.14 13.52 11.30
C ILE A 8 -13.15 12.57 11.95
N ILE A 9 -12.75 12.84 13.20
CA ILE A 9 -11.66 12.12 13.87
C ILE A 9 -12.11 10.90 14.65
N HIS A 10 -13.39 10.71 14.87
CA HIS A 10 -13.91 9.65 15.72
C HIS A 10 -15.21 9.06 15.14
N LYS A 11 -15.57 7.84 15.56
CA LYS A 11 -16.68 7.04 15.04
C LYS A 11 -16.46 6.58 13.60
N PHE A 12 -17.55 6.41 12.84
CA PHE A 12 -17.47 6.00 11.44
C PHE A 12 -17.27 7.24 10.56
N ALA A 13 -16.32 7.14 9.66
CA ALA A 13 -16.15 8.15 8.62
C ALA A 13 -17.37 8.21 7.70
N LYS A 14 -17.63 9.39 7.15
CA LYS A 14 -18.70 9.62 6.19
C LYS A 14 -18.14 10.16 4.88
N GLN A 15 -18.71 9.71 3.77
CA GLN A 15 -18.50 10.33 2.48
C GLN A 15 -18.95 11.80 2.53
N ARG A 16 -18.13 12.67 1.97
CA ARG A 16 -18.39 14.11 1.85
C ARG A 16 -18.20 14.53 0.39
N PRO A 17 -19.21 14.29 -0.48
CA PRO A 17 -19.10 14.49 -1.93
C PRO A 17 -18.62 15.90 -2.32
N GLU A 18 -18.94 16.91 -1.53
CA GLU A 18 -18.50 18.29 -1.72
C GLU A 18 -16.97 18.48 -1.60
N MET A 19 -16.28 17.50 -1.02
CA MET A 19 -14.82 17.48 -0.90
C MET A 19 -14.12 16.59 -1.92
N ASN A 20 -14.87 15.88 -2.78
CA ASN A 20 -14.31 15.06 -3.84
C ASN A 20 -14.00 15.93 -5.07
N ARG A 21 -12.96 16.76 -4.98
CA ARG A 21 -12.54 17.70 -6.04
C ARG A 21 -11.03 17.67 -6.23
N THR A 22 -10.59 17.86 -7.46
CA THR A 22 -9.15 17.88 -7.79
C THR A 22 -8.40 19.03 -7.12
N GLU A 23 -9.03 20.20 -6.97
CA GLU A 23 -8.42 21.41 -6.39
C GLU A 23 -8.56 21.48 -4.86
N GLY A 24 -9.57 20.82 -4.30
CA GLY A 24 -9.87 20.91 -2.87
C GLY A 24 -10.58 19.67 -2.36
N TRP A 25 -9.84 18.83 -1.68
CA TRP A 25 -10.36 17.59 -1.10
C TRP A 25 -10.37 17.65 0.43
N GLY A 26 -11.04 16.69 1.04
CA GLY A 26 -11.05 16.44 2.47
C GLY A 26 -10.65 15.01 2.80
N LEU A 27 -10.45 14.71 4.07
CA LEU A 27 -10.21 13.36 4.55
C LEU A 27 -11.33 12.42 4.08
N TYR A 28 -10.97 11.17 3.81
CA TYR A 28 -11.83 10.11 3.26
C TYR A 28 -12.26 10.30 1.80
N SER A 29 -11.83 11.37 1.13
CA SER A 29 -12.07 11.52 -0.30
C SER A 29 -11.11 10.64 -1.12
N PRO A 30 -11.44 10.30 -2.38
CA PRO A 30 -10.52 9.58 -3.27
C PRO A 30 -9.16 10.26 -3.39
N GLN A 31 -9.12 11.60 -3.45
CA GLN A 31 -7.88 12.37 -3.55
C GLN A 31 -7.03 12.24 -2.28
N ALA A 32 -7.65 12.28 -1.10
CA ALA A 32 -6.92 12.08 0.15
C ALA A 32 -6.31 10.68 0.22
N GLU A 33 -7.06 9.65 -0.17
CA GLU A 33 -6.58 8.27 -0.18
C GLU A 33 -5.53 8.03 -1.28
N ALA A 34 -5.68 8.64 -2.46
CA ALA A 34 -4.64 8.61 -3.50
C ALA A 34 -3.34 9.29 -3.04
N ASN A 35 -3.39 10.13 -2.00
CA ASN A 35 -2.23 10.73 -1.34
C ASN A 35 -1.90 10.09 0.03
N LEU A 36 -2.53 8.98 0.42
CA LEU A 36 -2.39 8.29 1.73
C LEU A 36 -2.58 9.25 2.92
N GLN A 37 -3.55 10.14 2.84
CA GLN A 37 -3.88 11.11 3.88
C GLN A 37 -5.05 10.59 4.71
N SER A 38 -4.81 10.26 5.97
CA SER A 38 -5.80 9.70 6.88
C SER A 38 -5.75 10.36 8.26
N VAL A 39 -6.85 10.27 9.00
CA VAL A 39 -6.91 10.71 10.41
C VAL A 39 -5.86 9.97 11.24
N MET A 40 -5.77 8.66 11.06
CA MET A 40 -4.79 7.85 11.80
C MET A 40 -3.35 8.28 11.50
N GLY A 41 -3.02 8.52 10.23
CA GLY A 41 -1.69 9.04 9.85
C GLY A 41 -1.37 10.39 10.48
N LEU A 42 -2.35 11.31 10.52
CA LEU A 42 -2.20 12.61 11.21
C LEU A 42 -1.97 12.45 12.71
N GLN A 43 -2.70 11.53 13.36
CA GLN A 43 -2.53 11.26 14.79
C GLN A 43 -1.17 10.64 15.08
N THR A 44 -0.70 9.72 14.25
CA THR A 44 0.64 9.11 14.38
C THR A 44 1.73 10.17 14.18
N LEU A 45 1.60 11.06 13.20
CA LEU A 45 2.52 12.19 13.02
C LEU A 45 2.53 13.10 14.27
N ASN A 46 1.37 13.42 14.84
CA ASN A 46 1.28 14.20 16.07
C ASN A 46 1.96 13.48 17.24
N SER A 47 1.83 12.17 17.34
CA SER A 47 2.50 11.37 18.37
C SER A 47 4.03 11.42 18.22
N ILE A 48 4.54 11.31 16.99
CA ILE A 48 5.99 11.49 16.71
C ILE A 48 6.45 12.90 17.11
N ARG A 49 5.68 13.95 16.75
CA ARG A 49 5.99 15.34 17.12
C ARG A 49 5.93 15.57 18.63
N SER A 50 5.08 14.83 19.35
CA SER A 50 5.07 14.86 20.81
C SER A 50 6.35 14.27 21.41
N VAL A 51 6.90 13.20 20.81
CA VAL A 51 8.22 12.67 21.19
C VAL A 51 9.32 13.70 20.89
N ASP A 52 9.28 14.35 19.72
CA ASP A 52 10.22 15.43 19.38
C ASP A 52 10.20 16.53 20.45
N PHE A 53 9.00 16.96 20.85
CA PHE A 53 8.84 17.99 21.90
C PHE A 53 9.37 17.53 23.27
N LEU A 54 9.02 16.31 23.70
CA LEU A 54 9.50 15.79 24.98
C LEU A 54 11.03 15.77 25.05
N LEU A 55 11.69 15.44 23.95
CA LEU A 55 13.16 15.41 23.88
C LEU A 55 13.83 16.81 23.92
N THR A 56 13.05 17.89 23.81
CA THR A 56 13.57 19.25 24.03
C THR A 56 13.59 19.67 25.50
N LEU A 57 12.91 18.91 26.37
CA LEU A 57 12.77 19.22 27.78
C LEU A 57 13.98 18.65 28.56
N PRO A 58 14.70 19.46 29.33
CA PRO A 58 15.91 19.04 30.05
C PRO A 58 15.64 18.01 31.15
N GLU A 59 14.40 17.90 31.63
CA GLU A 59 13.96 16.96 32.66
C GLU A 59 13.65 15.57 32.12
N VAL A 60 13.59 15.41 30.80
CA VAL A 60 13.23 14.13 30.15
C VAL A 60 14.47 13.29 29.89
N ASP A 61 14.46 12.06 30.42
CA ASP A 61 15.49 11.06 30.10
C ASP A 61 15.16 10.44 28.71
N PRO A 62 15.99 10.71 27.68
CA PRO A 62 15.73 10.23 26.32
C PRO A 62 15.82 8.70 26.19
N THR A 63 16.40 8.01 27.17
CA THR A 63 16.54 6.54 27.16
C THR A 63 15.35 5.82 27.81
N ARG A 64 14.43 6.55 28.45
CA ARG A 64 13.30 6.01 29.21
C ARG A 64 11.95 6.58 28.75
N LEU A 65 11.77 6.68 27.45
CA LEU A 65 10.48 7.07 26.87
C LEU A 65 9.54 5.87 26.76
N ALA A 66 8.34 6.01 27.29
CA ALA A 66 7.29 5.01 27.21
C ALA A 66 6.05 5.56 26.54
N VAL A 67 5.26 4.69 25.89
CA VAL A 67 3.97 5.04 25.31
C VAL A 67 2.88 4.10 25.83
N THR A 68 1.72 4.66 26.16
CA THR A 68 0.52 3.92 26.55
C THR A 68 -0.73 4.67 26.12
N GLY A 69 -1.83 3.94 25.99
CA GLY A 69 -3.16 4.45 25.68
C GLY A 69 -4.14 3.30 25.49
N SER A 70 -5.43 3.58 25.65
CA SER A 70 -6.48 2.56 25.53
C SER A 70 -7.31 2.74 24.28
N SER A 71 -7.87 1.64 23.75
CA SER A 71 -8.77 1.68 22.58
C SER A 71 -8.08 2.33 21.37
N GLY A 72 -8.63 3.39 20.78
CA GLY A 72 -7.94 4.19 19.76
C GLY A 72 -6.58 4.72 20.22
N GLY A 73 -6.41 5.02 21.52
CA GLY A 73 -5.11 5.32 22.12
C GLY A 73 -4.18 4.11 22.16
N GLY A 74 -4.71 2.89 22.29
CA GLY A 74 -3.97 1.63 22.15
C GLY A 74 -3.47 1.42 20.72
N THR A 75 -4.30 1.77 19.70
CA THR A 75 -3.87 1.81 18.31
C THR A 75 -2.70 2.77 18.12
N GLN A 76 -2.82 4.00 18.61
CA GLN A 76 -1.73 4.99 18.52
C GLN A 76 -0.48 4.53 19.27
N THR A 77 -0.64 3.83 20.39
CA THR A 77 0.46 3.25 21.16
C THR A 77 1.26 2.24 20.33
N MET A 78 0.61 1.24 19.74
CA MET A 78 1.32 0.23 18.95
C MET A 78 1.88 0.80 17.64
N LEU A 79 1.19 1.75 17.01
CA LEU A 79 1.68 2.39 15.79
C LEU A 79 2.90 3.27 16.04
N LEU A 80 2.87 4.09 17.10
CA LEU A 80 4.02 4.90 17.47
C LEU A 80 5.21 4.00 17.85
N ALA A 81 4.97 2.94 18.62
CA ALA A 81 6.00 1.96 18.98
C ALA A 81 6.61 1.27 17.75
N ALA A 82 5.79 0.95 16.74
CA ALA A 82 6.26 0.33 15.50
C ALA A 82 7.05 1.27 14.58
N THR A 83 6.82 2.59 14.67
CA THR A 83 7.36 3.58 13.72
C THR A 83 8.43 4.49 14.30
N ASP A 84 8.50 4.64 15.63
CA ASP A 84 9.48 5.50 16.28
C ASP A 84 10.48 4.69 17.14
N PRO A 85 11.74 4.54 16.70
CA PRO A 85 12.73 3.74 17.40
C PRO A 85 13.19 4.34 18.74
N ARG A 86 12.85 5.59 19.05
CA ARG A 86 13.24 6.28 20.28
C ARG A 86 12.49 5.78 21.52
N LEU A 87 11.35 5.11 21.34
CA LEU A 87 10.61 4.54 22.45
C LEU A 87 11.32 3.33 23.04
N ALA A 88 11.37 3.28 24.36
CA ALA A 88 12.01 2.21 25.12
C ALA A 88 10.98 1.19 25.65
N LEU A 89 9.71 1.57 25.79
CA LEU A 89 8.65 0.72 26.32
C LEU A 89 7.29 1.05 25.68
N SER A 90 6.48 0.03 25.37
CA SER A 90 5.12 0.15 24.84
C SER A 90 4.11 -0.58 25.71
N TYR A 91 2.94 0.03 25.96
CA TYR A 91 1.86 -0.63 26.71
C TYR A 91 0.48 -0.29 26.09
N PRO A 92 0.12 -0.91 24.94
CA PRO A 92 -1.22 -0.75 24.35
C PRO A 92 -2.28 -1.43 25.21
N VAL A 93 -3.34 -0.69 25.54
CA VAL A 93 -4.41 -1.12 26.45
C VAL A 93 -5.67 -1.42 25.64
N VAL A 94 -6.27 -2.60 25.86
CA VAL A 94 -7.52 -3.12 25.28
C VAL A 94 -7.65 -2.87 23.76
N MET A 95 -6.57 -3.15 23.02
CA MET A 95 -6.56 -2.93 21.57
C MET A 95 -5.87 -4.03 20.76
N VAL A 96 -4.77 -4.59 21.23
CA VAL A 96 -4.12 -5.71 20.51
C VAL A 96 -5.03 -6.92 20.55
N SER A 97 -5.40 -7.45 19.38
CA SER A 97 -6.39 -8.52 19.24
C SER A 97 -6.24 -9.22 17.89
N THR A 98 -6.63 -10.49 17.85
CA THR A 98 -6.83 -11.26 16.62
C THR A 98 -8.25 -11.15 16.06
N ALA A 99 -9.22 -10.71 16.89
CA ALA A 99 -10.64 -10.69 16.53
C ALA A 99 -11.05 -9.38 15.85
N MET A 100 -10.87 -8.22 16.51
CA MET A 100 -11.25 -6.91 15.98
C MET A 100 -10.00 -6.06 15.79
N GLN A 101 -9.83 -5.53 14.59
CA GLN A 101 -8.62 -4.81 14.20
C GLN A 101 -8.75 -3.28 14.29
N GLY A 102 -9.97 -2.76 14.18
CA GLY A 102 -10.27 -1.34 14.30
C GLY A 102 -11.73 -1.06 13.91
N GLY A 103 -12.49 -0.44 14.81
CA GLY A 103 -13.90 -0.10 14.58
C GLY A 103 -14.13 1.36 14.18
N CYS A 104 -13.20 2.23 14.55
CA CYS A 104 -13.28 3.67 14.37
C CYS A 104 -12.37 4.15 13.23
N SER A 105 -12.69 5.30 12.65
CA SER A 105 -11.86 5.96 11.63
C SER A 105 -10.45 6.31 12.12
N CYS A 106 -10.29 6.58 13.43
CA CYS A 106 -8.98 6.83 14.04
C CYS A 106 -8.11 5.56 14.23
N GLU A 107 -8.68 4.40 13.97
CA GLU A 107 -8.03 3.08 14.11
C GLU A 107 -7.76 2.44 12.75
N ASN A 108 -8.18 3.07 11.65
CA ASN A 108 -8.08 2.53 10.31
C ASN A 108 -7.38 3.48 9.35
N ALA A 109 -6.60 2.90 8.47
CA ALA A 109 -6.03 3.56 7.30
C ALA A 109 -5.94 2.57 6.15
N THR A 110 -5.96 3.10 4.97
CA THR A 110 -5.73 2.36 3.73
C THR A 110 -4.37 1.65 3.77
N LEU A 111 -4.33 0.42 3.31
CA LEU A 111 -3.20 -0.51 3.27
C LEU A 111 -2.68 -1.00 4.64
N LEU A 112 -3.22 -0.52 5.76
CA LEU A 112 -2.67 -0.80 7.10
C LEU A 112 -2.66 -2.28 7.45
N ARG A 113 -3.69 -3.04 7.05
CA ARG A 113 -3.90 -4.44 7.48
C ARG A 113 -4.04 -5.42 6.33
N VAL A 114 -3.45 -5.11 5.20
CA VAL A 114 -3.37 -6.09 4.11
C VAL A 114 -2.39 -7.19 4.52
N ASN A 115 -2.90 -8.41 4.67
CA ASN A 115 -2.16 -9.59 5.16
C ASN A 115 -1.52 -9.43 6.55
N SER A 116 -2.00 -8.52 7.39
CA SER A 116 -1.49 -8.28 8.74
C SER A 116 -2.62 -7.85 9.68
N GLY A 117 -2.31 -7.80 10.97
CA GLY A 117 -3.25 -7.36 12.00
C GLY A 117 -2.56 -6.64 13.15
N ASN A 118 -3.32 -6.38 14.20
CA ASN A 118 -2.80 -5.66 15.37
C ASN A 118 -1.70 -6.44 16.10
N VAL A 119 -1.71 -7.76 16.04
CA VAL A 119 -0.66 -8.61 16.65
C VAL A 119 0.67 -8.43 15.91
N GLU A 120 0.65 -8.43 14.58
CA GLU A 120 1.83 -8.22 13.73
C GLU A 120 2.37 -6.80 13.88
N ILE A 121 1.50 -5.79 13.99
CA ILE A 121 1.92 -4.41 14.25
C ILE A 121 2.59 -4.31 15.63
N ALA A 122 2.02 -4.93 16.68
CA ALA A 122 2.63 -4.98 18.00
C ALA A 122 3.97 -5.73 17.99
N ALA A 123 4.10 -6.77 17.17
CA ALA A 123 5.33 -7.55 17.00
C ALA A 123 6.52 -6.72 16.46
N LEU A 124 6.26 -5.64 15.72
CA LEU A 124 7.33 -4.75 15.22
C LEU A 124 8.13 -4.06 16.33
N PHE A 125 7.62 -4.02 17.56
CA PHE A 125 8.34 -3.45 18.70
C PHE A 125 9.35 -4.42 19.33
N ALA A 126 9.29 -5.72 19.02
CA ALA A 126 10.27 -6.69 19.53
C ALA A 126 11.71 -6.32 19.13
N PRO A 127 12.71 -6.54 19.99
CA PRO A 127 12.64 -7.21 21.30
C PRO A 127 12.55 -6.24 22.50
N LYS A 128 12.08 -5.01 22.31
CA LYS A 128 11.93 -4.04 23.40
C LYS A 128 10.78 -4.40 24.33
N PRO A 129 10.82 -3.97 25.62
CA PRO A 129 9.77 -4.27 26.60
C PRO A 129 8.39 -3.82 26.13
N GLN A 130 7.43 -4.75 26.10
CA GLN A 130 6.04 -4.50 25.75
C GLN A 130 5.11 -5.18 26.73
N GLY A 131 4.23 -4.41 27.36
CA GLY A 131 3.10 -4.96 28.10
C GLY A 131 1.80 -4.69 27.34
N MET A 132 0.75 -5.46 27.64
CA MET A 132 -0.60 -5.23 27.14
C MET A 132 -1.63 -5.82 28.09
N ASN A 133 -2.89 -5.47 27.93
CA ASN A 133 -3.94 -6.08 28.71
C ASN A 133 -5.15 -6.48 27.87
N THR A 134 -5.98 -7.36 28.46
CA THR A 134 -7.28 -7.76 27.93
C THR A 134 -8.42 -7.17 28.74
N ALA A 135 -9.62 -7.19 28.17
CA ALA A 135 -10.88 -6.90 28.84
C ALA A 135 -11.96 -7.89 28.36
N ASN A 136 -13.17 -7.78 28.91
CA ASN A 136 -14.34 -8.50 28.40
C ASN A 136 -14.86 -7.80 27.13
N ASP A 137 -14.04 -7.84 26.09
CA ASP A 137 -14.29 -7.26 24.78
C ASP A 137 -13.62 -8.14 23.71
N TRP A 138 -13.29 -7.56 22.56
CA TRP A 138 -12.60 -8.24 21.46
C TRP A 138 -11.16 -8.67 21.78
N THR A 139 -10.58 -8.21 22.90
CA THR A 139 -9.20 -8.58 23.31
C THR A 139 -9.15 -9.84 24.18
N LYS A 140 -10.27 -10.36 24.64
CA LYS A 140 -10.35 -11.52 25.56
C LYS A 140 -9.65 -12.78 25.05
N GLU A 141 -9.53 -12.93 23.73
CA GLU A 141 -8.87 -14.09 23.11
C GLU A 141 -7.35 -14.01 23.12
N MET A 142 -6.76 -12.86 23.47
CA MET A 142 -5.30 -12.67 23.38
C MET A 142 -4.50 -13.67 24.20
N SER A 143 -5.03 -14.14 25.32
CA SER A 143 -4.35 -15.13 26.16
C SER A 143 -4.13 -16.49 25.47
N THR A 144 -4.95 -16.83 24.49
CA THR A 144 -4.90 -18.09 23.74
C THR A 144 -4.55 -17.92 22.27
N LYS A 145 -4.78 -16.70 21.71
CA LYS A 145 -4.50 -16.36 20.31
C LYS A 145 -3.73 -15.03 20.27
N GLY A 146 -2.66 -14.96 19.53
CA GLY A 146 -1.84 -13.75 19.36
C GLY A 146 -0.76 -13.56 20.42
N PHE A 147 -1.08 -13.56 21.74
CA PHE A 147 -0.04 -13.44 22.76
C PHE A 147 0.98 -14.60 22.76
N PRO A 148 0.57 -15.87 22.59
CA PRO A 148 1.52 -16.96 22.41
C PRO A 148 2.47 -16.75 21.23
N ASP A 149 2.01 -16.16 20.14
CA ASP A 149 2.83 -15.87 18.97
C ASP A 149 3.84 -14.75 19.27
N LEU A 150 3.42 -13.70 19.98
CA LEU A 150 4.34 -12.66 20.48
C LEU A 150 5.39 -13.24 21.41
N GLN A 151 5.00 -14.12 22.36
CA GLN A 151 5.96 -14.79 23.26
C GLN A 151 6.96 -15.65 22.49
N LYS A 152 6.50 -16.35 21.46
CA LYS A 152 7.38 -17.15 20.59
C LYS A 152 8.38 -16.24 19.86
N LEU A 153 7.92 -15.13 19.28
CA LEU A 153 8.78 -14.15 18.63
C LEU A 153 9.84 -13.59 19.61
N TYR A 154 9.41 -13.10 20.77
CA TYR A 154 10.35 -12.59 21.80
C TYR A 154 11.33 -13.67 22.30
N GLY A 155 10.88 -14.93 22.31
CA GLY A 155 11.72 -16.09 22.63
C GLY A 155 12.88 -16.28 21.64
N LEU A 156 12.68 -15.99 20.35
CA LEU A 156 13.75 -16.03 19.34
C LEU A 156 14.90 -15.04 19.63
N TYR A 157 14.58 -13.94 20.32
CA TYR A 157 15.57 -12.96 20.79
C TYR A 157 16.12 -13.25 22.20
N GLY A 158 15.71 -14.37 22.84
CA GLY A 158 16.07 -14.65 24.24
C GLY A 158 15.42 -13.67 25.25
N LYS A 159 14.30 -13.03 24.87
CA LYS A 159 13.62 -11.97 25.63
C LYS A 159 12.15 -12.27 25.92
N LYS A 160 11.80 -13.55 26.08
CA LYS A 160 10.41 -13.98 26.29
C LYS A 160 9.69 -13.20 27.41
N ASP A 161 10.40 -12.84 28.49
CA ASP A 161 9.87 -12.09 29.63
C ASP A 161 9.69 -10.59 29.38
N PHE A 162 10.13 -10.09 28.22
CA PHE A 162 9.97 -8.68 27.83
C PHE A 162 8.59 -8.40 27.24
N VAL A 163 7.82 -9.42 26.86
CA VAL A 163 6.41 -9.27 26.47
C VAL A 163 5.51 -9.86 27.56
N THR A 164 4.55 -9.07 28.05
CA THR A 164 3.65 -9.43 29.16
C THR A 164 2.20 -9.14 28.82
N LEU A 165 1.30 -9.99 29.35
CA LEU A 165 -0.15 -9.83 29.20
C LEU A 165 -0.80 -9.81 30.57
N GLN A 166 -1.46 -8.68 30.89
CA GLN A 166 -2.33 -8.57 32.06
C GLN A 166 -3.75 -8.99 31.66
N ARG A 167 -4.28 -10.02 32.28
CA ARG A 167 -5.63 -10.51 32.03
C ARG A 167 -6.66 -9.72 32.82
N GLY A 168 -7.63 -9.15 32.13
CA GLY A 168 -8.68 -8.32 32.72
C GLY A 168 -10.08 -8.64 32.19
N GLU A 169 -10.34 -9.90 31.76
CA GLU A 169 -11.60 -10.31 31.11
C GLU A 169 -12.83 -10.20 32.04
N HIS A 170 -12.66 -9.96 33.33
CA HIS A 170 -13.72 -9.66 34.26
C HIS A 170 -14.13 -8.18 34.32
N PHE A 171 -13.38 -7.29 33.64
CA PHE A 171 -13.73 -5.89 33.48
C PHE A 171 -14.26 -5.61 32.06
N PRO A 172 -15.24 -4.68 31.91
CA PRO A 172 -15.58 -4.18 30.59
C PRO A 172 -14.41 -3.40 29.99
N HIS A 173 -14.55 -2.97 28.74
CA HIS A 173 -13.58 -2.11 28.03
C HIS A 173 -13.21 -0.87 28.86
N ASN A 174 -11.93 -0.72 29.24
CA ASN A 174 -11.52 0.30 30.21
C ASN A 174 -10.01 0.62 30.18
N TYR A 175 -9.63 1.65 30.93
CA TYR A 175 -8.27 1.91 31.41
C TYR A 175 -8.34 2.25 32.91
N ASN A 176 -8.82 1.31 33.71
CA ASN A 176 -9.04 1.48 35.14
C ASN A 176 -7.73 1.40 35.96
N ALA A 177 -7.82 1.64 37.26
CA ALA A 177 -6.68 1.61 38.17
C ALA A 177 -5.92 0.28 38.13
N VAL A 178 -6.63 -0.86 38.03
CA VAL A 178 -6.01 -2.19 37.96
C VAL A 178 -5.13 -2.32 36.70
N THR A 179 -5.62 -1.89 35.56
CA THR A 179 -4.86 -1.88 34.30
C THR A 179 -3.66 -0.94 34.38
N ARG A 180 -3.82 0.25 34.98
CA ARG A 180 -2.72 1.21 35.16
C ARG A 180 -1.66 0.67 36.12
N MET A 181 -2.03 -0.02 37.19
CA MET A 181 -1.06 -0.69 38.07
C MET A 181 -0.20 -1.70 37.31
N GLY A 182 -0.78 -2.49 36.39
CA GLY A 182 -0.03 -3.37 35.51
C GLY A 182 0.98 -2.61 34.62
N PHE A 183 0.59 -1.46 34.10
CA PHE A 183 1.51 -0.59 33.36
C PHE A 183 2.66 -0.08 34.24
N TYR A 184 2.36 0.36 35.47
CA TYR A 184 3.38 0.85 36.41
C TYR A 184 4.38 -0.24 36.79
N ASP A 185 3.93 -1.47 36.98
CA ASP A 185 4.81 -2.62 37.27
C ASP A 185 5.77 -2.91 36.10
N VAL A 186 5.29 -2.82 34.86
CA VAL A 186 6.13 -2.98 33.66
C VAL A 186 7.14 -1.86 33.57
N LEU A 187 6.76 -0.59 33.81
CA LEU A 187 7.67 0.55 33.89
C LEU A 187 8.73 0.35 34.97
N ASN A 188 8.31 0.02 36.19
CA ASN A 188 9.20 -0.19 37.35
C ASN A 188 10.28 -1.22 37.05
N ARG A 189 9.85 -2.37 36.48
CA ARG A 189 10.76 -3.46 36.14
C ARG A 189 11.80 -3.05 35.10
N HIS A 190 11.36 -2.46 33.99
CA HIS A 190 12.25 -2.21 32.84
C HIS A 190 13.02 -0.91 32.94
N PHE A 191 12.46 0.12 33.61
CA PHE A 191 13.15 1.38 33.87
C PHE A 191 13.90 1.39 35.20
N LYS A 192 13.81 0.28 35.97
CA LYS A 192 14.53 0.11 37.26
C LYS A 192 14.24 1.26 38.23
N LEU A 193 12.94 1.59 38.40
CA LEU A 193 12.53 2.71 39.24
C LEU A 193 12.72 2.45 40.75
N GLY A 194 12.90 1.19 41.17
CA GLY A 194 13.14 0.81 42.56
C GLY A 194 11.92 0.93 43.46
N LEU A 195 10.71 0.94 42.88
CA LEU A 195 9.47 1.04 43.64
C LEU A 195 9.02 -0.34 44.12
N GLU A 196 8.38 -0.38 45.29
CA GLU A 196 7.76 -1.60 45.81
C GLU A 196 6.53 -1.98 44.96
N SER A 197 6.37 -3.26 44.65
CA SER A 197 5.25 -3.78 43.87
C SER A 197 4.27 -4.54 44.76
N PRO A 198 2.94 -4.42 44.55
CA PRO A 198 2.28 -3.63 43.51
C PRO A 198 2.31 -2.11 43.75
N ILE A 199 2.49 -1.35 42.69
CA ILE A 199 2.44 0.12 42.77
C ILE A 199 0.97 0.54 42.80
N VAL A 200 0.50 0.92 43.98
CA VAL A 200 -0.89 1.35 44.20
C VAL A 200 -0.99 2.86 44.00
N GLU A 201 -2.00 3.28 43.21
CA GLU A 201 -2.30 4.70 43.02
C GLU A 201 -2.73 5.34 44.33
N LYS A 202 -2.19 6.53 44.59
CA LYS A 202 -2.64 7.37 45.71
C LYS A 202 -3.78 8.26 45.26
N ASP A 203 -4.70 8.56 46.18
CA ASP A 203 -5.74 9.54 45.94
C ASP A 203 -5.09 10.91 45.64
N TYR A 204 -5.62 11.62 44.67
CA TYR A 204 -5.20 12.94 44.29
C TYR A 204 -6.41 13.84 44.00
N ALA A 205 -6.26 15.12 44.26
CA ALA A 205 -7.25 16.12 43.86
C ALA A 205 -7.03 16.50 42.40
N PRO A 206 -8.03 16.29 41.50
CA PRO A 206 -7.92 16.76 40.13
C PRO A 206 -7.66 18.27 40.06
N LEU A 207 -6.79 18.68 39.16
CA LEU A 207 -6.58 20.09 38.91
C LEU A 207 -7.89 20.74 38.40
N PRO A 208 -8.20 21.99 38.81
CA PRO A 208 -9.32 22.74 38.26
C PRO A 208 -9.21 22.84 36.73
N LYS A 209 -10.37 22.85 36.05
CA LYS A 209 -10.44 22.89 34.60
C LYS A 209 -9.59 24.02 33.99
N GLU A 210 -9.56 25.17 34.63
CA GLU A 210 -8.82 26.35 34.19
C GLU A 210 -7.30 26.12 34.16
N LYS A 211 -6.79 25.25 35.06
CA LYS A 211 -5.35 24.91 35.10
C LYS A 211 -4.92 23.84 34.10
N ILE A 212 -5.86 23.09 33.54
CA ILE A 212 -5.60 22.06 32.54
C ILE A 212 -6.09 22.42 31.13
N THR A 213 -6.75 23.59 30.99
CA THR A 213 -7.21 24.08 29.70
C THR A 213 -6.10 24.92 29.05
N VAL A 214 -5.70 24.57 27.84
CA VAL A 214 -4.70 25.31 27.06
C VAL A 214 -5.28 26.50 26.29
N TRP A 215 -6.60 26.60 26.24
CA TRP A 215 -7.31 27.63 25.50
C TRP A 215 -7.80 28.72 26.48
N ASP A 216 -7.38 29.95 26.25
CA ASP A 216 -7.79 31.14 26.99
C ASP A 216 -8.01 32.32 26.02
N ASP A 217 -8.25 33.52 26.54
CA ASP A 217 -8.48 34.72 25.71
C ASP A 217 -7.23 35.11 24.90
N ALA A 218 -6.03 34.84 25.42
CA ALA A 218 -4.78 35.10 24.72
C ALA A 218 -4.47 33.99 23.70
N HIS A 219 -4.97 32.77 23.93
CA HIS A 219 -4.76 31.60 23.07
C HIS A 219 -6.12 30.96 22.75
N PRO A 220 -6.94 31.60 21.90
CA PRO A 220 -8.30 31.14 21.64
C PRO A 220 -8.32 29.78 20.95
N ALA A 221 -9.30 28.98 21.35
CA ALA A 221 -9.49 27.66 20.72
C ALA A 221 -9.76 27.82 19.21
N PRO A 222 -9.11 27.03 18.35
CA PRO A 222 -9.41 27.04 16.94
C PRO A 222 -10.86 26.59 16.68
N LYS A 223 -11.46 27.12 15.61
CA LYS A 223 -12.79 26.76 15.17
C LYS A 223 -12.85 25.28 14.87
N SER A 224 -13.83 24.57 15.43
CA SER A 224 -14.02 23.14 15.19
C SER A 224 -14.70 22.90 13.84
N GLY A 225 -14.24 21.88 13.11
CA GLY A 225 -14.85 21.47 11.83
C GLY A 225 -14.66 22.48 10.70
N ASP A 226 -13.56 23.21 10.71
CA ASP A 226 -13.24 24.19 9.66
C ASP A 226 -12.73 23.46 8.39
N PRO A 227 -13.51 23.46 7.27
CA PRO A 227 -13.12 22.81 6.02
C PRO A 227 -11.91 23.46 5.37
N ASP A 228 -11.68 24.77 5.57
CA ASP A 228 -10.54 25.46 4.98
C ASP A 228 -9.25 25.11 5.71
N PHE A 229 -9.31 24.96 7.04
CA PHE A 229 -8.20 24.42 7.80
C PHE A 229 -7.85 22.99 7.35
N GLU A 230 -8.85 22.11 7.22
CA GLU A 230 -8.64 20.72 6.77
C GLU A 230 -7.97 20.69 5.39
N ARG A 231 -8.52 21.41 4.41
CA ARG A 231 -7.95 21.47 3.06
C ARG A 231 -6.55 22.07 3.04
N GLY A 232 -6.32 23.13 3.80
CA GLY A 232 -5.01 23.76 3.95
C GLY A 232 -3.97 22.78 4.49
N LEU A 233 -4.31 22.01 5.51
CA LEU A 233 -3.46 20.98 6.10
C LEU A 233 -3.12 19.88 5.08
N LEU A 234 -4.12 19.34 4.39
CA LEU A 234 -3.92 18.25 3.42
C LEU A 234 -3.08 18.70 2.22
N LYS A 235 -3.30 19.92 1.72
CA LYS A 235 -2.49 20.53 0.66
C LYS A 235 -1.04 20.75 1.10
N TRP A 236 -0.84 21.21 2.32
CA TRP A 236 0.50 21.40 2.89
C TRP A 236 1.24 20.06 2.97
N LEU A 237 0.62 19.02 3.53
CA LEU A 237 1.20 17.67 3.61
C LEU A 237 1.55 17.11 2.24
N LYS A 238 0.67 17.32 1.23
CA LYS A 238 0.95 16.90 -0.14
C LYS A 238 2.15 17.64 -0.71
N SER A 239 2.18 18.98 -0.57
CA SER A 239 3.26 19.81 -1.10
C SER A 239 4.61 19.46 -0.47
N ASP A 240 4.64 19.22 0.85
CA ASP A 240 5.85 18.83 1.56
C ASP A 240 6.35 17.45 1.09
N ALA A 241 5.47 16.47 1.03
CA ALA A 241 5.79 15.14 0.50
C ALA A 241 6.32 15.20 -0.94
N GLN A 242 5.67 15.98 -1.81
CA GLN A 242 6.10 16.14 -3.20
C GLN A 242 7.50 16.73 -3.33
N LYS A 243 7.87 17.73 -2.51
CA LYS A 243 9.23 18.29 -2.52
C LYS A 243 10.28 17.23 -2.20
N GLN A 244 10.03 16.42 -1.17
CA GLN A 244 10.94 15.35 -0.75
C GLN A 244 11.04 14.25 -1.80
N LEU A 245 9.91 13.82 -2.38
CA LEU A 245 9.86 12.76 -3.39
C LEU A 245 10.48 13.21 -4.72
N LEU A 246 10.28 14.47 -5.14
CA LEU A 246 10.95 15.02 -6.32
C LEU A 246 12.47 15.09 -6.12
N ALA A 247 12.96 15.39 -4.91
CA ALA A 247 14.38 15.33 -4.62
C ALA A 247 14.91 13.89 -4.72
N ALA A 248 14.21 12.92 -4.16
CA ALA A 248 14.56 11.51 -4.27
C ALA A 248 14.52 10.99 -5.72
N ALA A 249 13.55 11.41 -6.53
CA ALA A 249 13.42 10.99 -7.93
C ALA A 249 14.60 11.40 -8.81
N LYS A 250 15.35 12.44 -8.43
CA LYS A 250 16.51 12.94 -9.19
C LYS A 250 17.75 12.07 -9.10
N THR A 251 17.85 11.21 -8.07
CA THR A 251 19.04 10.37 -7.84
C THR A 251 18.73 8.89 -8.01
N PRO A 252 19.68 8.06 -8.49
CA PRO A 252 19.50 6.59 -8.52
C PRO A 252 19.18 6.01 -7.15
N GLU A 253 19.88 6.46 -6.11
CA GLU A 253 19.70 6.02 -4.72
C GLU A 253 18.30 6.36 -4.21
N GLY A 254 17.79 7.56 -4.48
CA GLY A 254 16.45 7.97 -4.07
C GLY A 254 15.36 7.19 -4.81
N ARG A 255 15.55 6.88 -6.09
CA ARG A 255 14.63 6.01 -6.83
C ARG A 255 14.61 4.59 -6.27
N GLU A 256 15.77 4.02 -5.94
CA GLU A 256 15.89 2.65 -5.46
C GLU A 256 15.49 2.48 -3.98
N HIS A 257 15.84 3.43 -3.11
CA HIS A 257 15.63 3.28 -1.67
C HIS A 257 14.42 4.04 -1.12
N VAL A 258 13.81 4.92 -1.89
CA VAL A 258 12.61 5.67 -1.48
C VAL A 258 11.41 5.33 -2.36
N LEU A 259 11.51 5.53 -3.70
CA LEU A 259 10.35 5.37 -4.58
C LEU A 259 10.00 3.90 -4.82
N ARG A 260 10.98 3.04 -5.12
CA ARG A 260 10.70 1.61 -5.37
C ARG A 260 10.01 0.92 -4.18
N PRO A 261 10.52 0.98 -2.93
CA PRO A 261 9.85 0.34 -1.79
C PRO A 261 8.45 0.92 -1.54
N ALA A 262 8.26 2.21 -1.78
CA ALA A 262 6.96 2.84 -1.63
C ALA A 262 5.95 2.35 -2.69
N ILE A 263 6.38 2.20 -3.95
CA ILE A 263 5.55 1.63 -5.02
C ILE A 263 5.25 0.15 -4.73
N GLU A 264 6.26 -0.63 -4.32
CA GLU A 264 6.04 -2.02 -3.90
C GLU A 264 5.02 -2.13 -2.76
N ALA A 265 5.06 -1.21 -1.79
CA ALA A 265 4.10 -1.16 -0.68
C ALA A 265 2.67 -0.88 -1.14
N ILE A 266 2.44 0.06 -2.07
CA ILE A 266 1.09 0.36 -2.56
C ILE A 266 0.56 -0.70 -3.55
N ILE A 267 1.45 -1.39 -4.26
CA ILE A 267 1.12 -2.56 -5.07
C ILE A 267 0.90 -3.78 -4.15
N GLY A 268 1.63 -3.86 -3.03
CA GLY A 268 1.43 -4.85 -1.97
C GLY A 268 2.10 -6.18 -2.21
N ARG A 269 2.97 -6.29 -3.24
CA ARG A 269 3.75 -7.50 -3.52
C ARG A 269 5.07 -7.14 -4.20
N PRO A 270 6.23 -7.48 -3.64
CA PRO A 270 7.51 -7.39 -4.36
C PRO A 270 7.61 -8.53 -5.38
N PHE A 271 8.27 -8.30 -6.51
CA PHE A 271 8.38 -9.29 -7.59
C PHE A 271 9.06 -10.60 -7.15
N ALA A 272 10.00 -10.55 -6.22
CA ALA A 272 10.60 -11.75 -5.63
C ALA A 272 9.58 -12.70 -4.96
N GLN A 273 8.38 -12.19 -4.66
CA GLN A 273 7.25 -12.94 -4.10
C GLN A 273 6.13 -13.15 -5.14
N ALA A 274 6.44 -13.16 -6.43
CA ALA A 274 5.43 -13.36 -7.49
C ALA A 274 4.65 -14.67 -7.38
N GLY A 275 5.22 -15.68 -6.68
CA GLY A 275 4.55 -16.95 -6.40
C GLY A 275 4.90 -18.07 -7.37
N LYS A 276 4.32 -19.25 -7.13
CA LYS A 276 4.50 -20.45 -7.98
C LYS A 276 3.41 -20.48 -9.05
N VAL A 277 3.82 -20.40 -10.30
CA VAL A 277 2.90 -20.30 -11.44
C VAL A 277 2.97 -21.56 -12.29
N GLY A 278 1.81 -22.17 -12.54
CA GLY A 278 1.63 -23.31 -13.45
C GLY A 278 0.73 -22.97 -14.63
N PHE A 279 0.74 -23.83 -15.65
CA PHE A 279 -0.13 -23.71 -16.82
C PHE A 279 -0.77 -25.08 -17.15
N PRO A 280 -1.68 -25.58 -16.30
CA PRO A 280 -2.16 -26.96 -16.38
C PRO A 280 -3.09 -27.24 -17.55
N ASP A 281 -3.85 -26.25 -18.02
CA ASP A 281 -4.85 -26.37 -19.09
C ASP A 281 -4.40 -25.68 -20.40
N ALA A 282 -3.08 -25.64 -20.65
CA ALA A 282 -2.53 -25.09 -21.88
C ALA A 282 -2.99 -25.88 -23.11
N SER A 283 -3.57 -25.19 -24.07
CA SER A 283 -3.94 -25.76 -25.38
C SER A 283 -3.17 -25.03 -26.47
N THR A 284 -2.36 -25.76 -27.22
CA THR A 284 -1.54 -25.21 -28.29
C THR A 284 -2.06 -25.69 -29.65
N GLN A 285 -2.24 -24.77 -30.57
CA GLN A 285 -2.70 -25.02 -31.93
C GLN A 285 -1.72 -24.40 -32.93
N TRP A 286 -1.41 -25.13 -33.99
CA TRP A 286 -0.69 -24.59 -35.14
C TRP A 286 -1.59 -23.62 -35.94
N ARG A 287 -0.99 -22.54 -36.40
CA ARG A 287 -1.54 -21.59 -37.35
C ARG A 287 -0.47 -21.31 -38.42
N ASP A 288 -0.87 -20.82 -39.57
CA ASP A 288 0.02 -20.73 -40.76
C ASP A 288 1.37 -20.02 -40.50
N SER A 289 1.44 -19.08 -39.53
CA SER A 289 2.65 -18.31 -39.21
C SER A 289 3.16 -18.46 -37.77
N HIS A 290 2.40 -19.16 -36.88
CA HIS A 290 2.73 -19.21 -35.45
C HIS A 290 2.03 -20.36 -34.72
N PHE A 291 2.49 -20.71 -33.55
CA PHE A 291 1.73 -21.51 -32.59
C PHE A 291 0.89 -20.56 -31.69
N ARG A 292 -0.36 -20.90 -31.48
CA ARG A 292 -1.24 -20.21 -30.56
C ARG A 292 -1.46 -21.07 -29.32
N THR A 293 -0.99 -20.60 -28.15
CA THR A 293 -1.22 -21.27 -26.87
C THR A 293 -2.21 -20.47 -26.03
N GLN A 294 -3.28 -21.12 -25.59
CA GLN A 294 -4.31 -20.52 -24.77
C GLN A 294 -4.55 -21.35 -23.51
N GLY A 295 -5.06 -20.72 -22.45
CA GLY A 295 -5.42 -21.34 -21.19
C GLY A 295 -5.27 -20.38 -20.03
N ARG A 296 -5.20 -20.91 -18.79
CA ARG A 296 -5.11 -20.12 -17.56
C ARG A 296 -3.78 -20.40 -16.86
N LEU A 297 -3.04 -19.34 -16.60
CA LEU A 297 -1.95 -19.39 -15.63
C LEU A 297 -2.56 -19.47 -14.23
N LEU A 298 -2.12 -20.43 -13.43
CA LEU A 298 -2.55 -20.60 -12.04
C LEU A 298 -1.40 -20.25 -11.11
N ASN A 299 -1.58 -19.23 -10.29
CA ASN A 299 -0.66 -18.88 -9.22
C ASN A 299 -1.10 -19.58 -7.93
N ALA A 300 -0.51 -20.75 -7.66
CA ALA A 300 -0.89 -21.58 -6.52
C ALA A 300 -0.62 -20.91 -5.15
N THR A 301 0.32 -19.98 -5.09
CA THR A 301 0.66 -19.28 -3.84
C THR A 301 -0.47 -18.36 -3.37
N TYR A 302 -1.15 -17.72 -4.31
CA TYR A 302 -2.17 -16.70 -4.01
C TYR A 302 -3.59 -17.10 -4.43
N GLY A 303 -3.75 -18.26 -5.11
CA GLY A 303 -5.03 -18.68 -5.65
C GLY A 303 -5.54 -17.79 -6.79
N GLU A 304 -4.61 -17.21 -7.56
CA GLU A 304 -4.92 -16.31 -8.68
C GLU A 304 -4.91 -17.06 -10.00
N GLU A 305 -5.77 -16.62 -10.93
CA GLU A 305 -5.86 -17.17 -12.29
C GLU A 305 -5.80 -16.04 -13.31
N VAL A 306 -4.99 -16.20 -14.36
CA VAL A 306 -4.86 -15.25 -15.47
C VAL A 306 -5.07 -15.96 -16.78
N THR A 307 -6.11 -15.58 -17.54
CA THR A 307 -6.35 -16.14 -18.87
C THR A 307 -5.46 -15.48 -19.90
N ILE A 308 -4.70 -16.27 -20.67
CA ILE A 308 -3.77 -15.76 -21.66
C ILE A 308 -4.04 -16.29 -23.07
N ASP A 309 -3.59 -15.52 -24.07
CA ASP A 309 -3.46 -15.91 -25.47
C ASP A 309 -2.03 -15.57 -25.91
N TRP A 310 -1.23 -16.61 -26.16
CA TRP A 310 0.18 -16.47 -26.49
C TRP A 310 0.46 -16.92 -27.92
N LEU A 311 0.87 -15.99 -28.76
CA LEU A 311 1.28 -16.17 -30.14
C LEU A 311 2.80 -16.39 -30.17
N GLN A 312 3.22 -17.61 -30.51
CA GLN A 312 4.61 -18.03 -30.49
C GLN A 312 5.12 -18.19 -31.92
N PRO A 313 6.17 -17.47 -32.31
CA PRO A 313 6.74 -17.60 -33.66
C PRO A 313 7.32 -19.02 -33.89
N ILE A 314 7.39 -19.45 -35.16
CA ILE A 314 7.97 -20.72 -35.57
C ILE A 314 9.45 -20.77 -35.19
N ASN A 315 10.16 -19.68 -35.43
CA ASN A 315 11.59 -19.54 -35.16
C ASN A 315 11.79 -18.49 -34.04
N PRO A 316 11.62 -18.86 -32.76
CA PRO A 316 11.65 -17.88 -31.68
C PRO A 316 13.07 -17.42 -31.35
N THR A 317 13.23 -16.10 -31.16
CA THR A 317 14.47 -15.49 -30.65
C THR A 317 14.68 -15.74 -29.16
N GLY A 318 13.61 -16.13 -28.45
CA GLY A 318 13.53 -16.17 -27.00
C GLY A 318 13.07 -14.84 -26.38
N GLU A 319 12.64 -13.89 -27.18
CA GLU A 319 12.02 -12.65 -26.71
C GLU A 319 10.49 -12.76 -26.75
N VAL A 320 9.82 -12.26 -25.69
CA VAL A 320 8.36 -12.22 -25.59
C VAL A 320 7.92 -10.84 -25.15
N VAL A 321 6.92 -10.28 -25.83
CA VAL A 321 6.24 -9.05 -25.42
C VAL A 321 4.92 -9.42 -24.77
N ILE A 322 4.72 -8.99 -23.53
CA ILE A 322 3.40 -8.93 -22.87
C ILE A 322 2.72 -7.68 -23.42
N TRP A 323 1.62 -7.86 -24.18
CA TRP A 323 0.91 -6.79 -24.85
C TRP A 323 -0.46 -6.60 -24.24
N LEU A 324 -0.67 -5.46 -23.58
CA LEU A 324 -1.86 -5.17 -22.78
C LEU A 324 -2.61 -3.96 -23.37
N ASP A 325 -3.90 -4.12 -23.58
CA ASP A 325 -4.82 -3.02 -23.85
C ASP A 325 -6.21 -3.31 -23.27
N ASP A 326 -7.14 -2.41 -23.50
CA ASP A 326 -8.50 -2.50 -22.95
C ASP A 326 -9.32 -3.70 -23.51
N SER A 327 -8.84 -4.34 -24.58
CA SER A 327 -9.45 -5.54 -25.18
C SER A 327 -9.01 -6.87 -24.52
N GLY A 328 -8.18 -6.82 -23.47
CA GLY A 328 -7.70 -7.99 -22.76
C GLY A 328 -6.93 -8.97 -23.66
N LYS A 329 -7.24 -10.27 -23.56
CA LYS A 329 -6.59 -11.30 -24.42
C LYS A 329 -6.91 -11.12 -25.91
N GLY A 330 -7.94 -10.36 -26.27
CA GLY A 330 -8.26 -9.99 -27.64
C GLY A 330 -7.34 -8.92 -28.24
N ALA A 331 -6.46 -8.31 -27.48
CA ALA A 331 -5.61 -7.18 -27.88
C ALA A 331 -4.78 -7.42 -29.14
N ALA A 332 -4.42 -8.68 -29.43
CA ALA A 332 -3.62 -9.03 -30.61
C ALA A 332 -4.43 -9.06 -31.92
N ARG A 333 -5.75 -8.92 -31.88
CA ARG A 333 -6.60 -9.17 -33.04
C ARG A 333 -7.40 -7.97 -33.48
N LEU A 334 -7.69 -7.91 -34.77
CA LEU A 334 -8.69 -7.04 -35.36
C LEU A 334 -10.09 -7.65 -35.24
N ALA A 335 -11.12 -6.88 -35.57
CA ALA A 335 -12.52 -7.33 -35.49
C ALA A 335 -12.86 -8.51 -36.40
N ASP A 336 -12.13 -8.69 -37.51
CA ASP A 336 -12.24 -9.82 -38.42
C ASP A 336 -11.51 -11.09 -37.94
N GLY A 337 -10.84 -11.02 -36.78
CA GLY A 337 -10.08 -12.11 -36.19
C GLY A 337 -8.62 -12.21 -36.68
N SER A 338 -8.20 -11.44 -37.65
CA SER A 338 -6.81 -11.37 -38.09
C SER A 338 -5.89 -10.77 -37.03
N ILE A 339 -4.60 -11.11 -37.06
CA ILE A 339 -3.60 -10.51 -36.17
C ILE A 339 -3.37 -9.08 -36.63
N ARG A 340 -3.20 -8.15 -35.68
CA ARG A 340 -2.85 -6.76 -35.96
C ARG A 340 -1.50 -6.72 -36.71
N PRO A 341 -1.37 -5.91 -37.78
CA PRO A 341 -0.15 -5.87 -38.60
C PRO A 341 1.12 -5.60 -37.81
N GLU A 342 1.06 -4.69 -36.83
CA GLU A 342 2.20 -4.36 -35.96
C GLU A 342 2.64 -5.53 -35.06
N LEU A 343 1.73 -6.43 -34.69
CA LEU A 343 2.04 -7.62 -33.93
C LEU A 343 2.45 -8.79 -34.82
N GLN A 344 1.91 -8.87 -36.04
CA GLN A 344 2.38 -9.82 -37.03
C GLN A 344 3.86 -9.58 -37.37
N GLU A 345 4.30 -8.32 -37.46
CA GLU A 345 5.72 -7.99 -37.68
C GLU A 345 6.61 -8.47 -36.52
N LEU A 346 6.16 -8.36 -35.25
CA LEU A 346 6.88 -8.92 -34.10
C LEU A 346 7.06 -10.44 -34.26
N ILE A 347 5.97 -11.15 -34.60
CA ILE A 347 5.96 -12.60 -34.78
C ILE A 347 6.89 -13.01 -35.93
N ASP A 348 6.82 -12.31 -37.06
CA ASP A 348 7.68 -12.59 -38.25
C ASP A 348 9.15 -12.36 -37.94
N ARG A 349 9.48 -11.48 -36.99
CA ARG A 349 10.84 -11.25 -36.46
C ARG A 349 11.25 -12.22 -35.35
N GLY A 350 10.42 -13.22 -35.04
CA GLY A 350 10.72 -14.25 -34.04
C GLY A 350 10.42 -13.81 -32.58
N VAL A 351 9.71 -12.72 -32.38
CA VAL A 351 9.29 -12.24 -31.05
C VAL A 351 7.90 -12.79 -30.71
N GLY A 352 7.78 -13.49 -29.59
CA GLY A 352 6.47 -13.95 -29.10
C GLY A 352 5.61 -12.80 -28.59
N VAL A 353 4.29 -12.90 -28.78
CA VAL A 353 3.32 -11.91 -28.28
C VAL A 353 2.34 -12.61 -27.34
N LEU A 354 2.26 -12.14 -26.09
CA LEU A 354 1.33 -12.66 -25.09
C LEU A 354 0.35 -11.57 -24.68
N THR A 355 -0.95 -11.85 -24.83
CA THR A 355 -2.05 -11.01 -24.37
C THR A 355 -2.80 -11.71 -23.25
N ALA A 356 -3.49 -10.96 -22.37
CA ALA A 356 -4.14 -11.51 -21.19
C ALA A 356 -5.42 -10.76 -20.82
N ASP A 357 -6.37 -11.48 -20.24
CA ASP A 357 -7.44 -10.85 -19.46
C ASP A 357 -6.94 -10.70 -18.03
N LEU A 358 -6.69 -9.46 -17.60
CA LEU A 358 -6.29 -9.18 -16.24
C LEU A 358 -7.50 -9.24 -15.29
N PHE A 359 -7.27 -9.27 -14.00
CA PHE A 359 -8.30 -9.47 -12.99
C PHE A 359 -9.51 -8.54 -13.18
N LEU A 360 -10.69 -9.15 -13.31
CA LEU A 360 -11.95 -8.47 -13.61
C LEU A 360 -11.92 -7.60 -14.88
N GLN A 361 -11.10 -7.94 -15.82
CA GLN A 361 -11.16 -7.47 -17.20
C GLN A 361 -11.87 -8.56 -18.03
N ASP A 362 -12.82 -8.14 -18.86
CA ASP A 362 -13.49 -8.99 -19.84
C ASP A 362 -13.79 -8.16 -21.11
N ASP A 363 -14.47 -8.73 -22.07
CA ASP A 363 -14.88 -8.07 -23.33
C ASP A 363 -15.80 -6.85 -23.13
N LYS A 364 -16.32 -6.64 -21.91
CA LYS A 364 -17.14 -5.48 -21.50
C LYS A 364 -16.35 -4.41 -20.75
N GLY A 365 -15.03 -4.62 -20.61
CA GLY A 365 -14.12 -3.73 -19.90
C GLY A 365 -13.93 -4.06 -18.43
N LEU A 366 -13.44 -3.08 -17.65
CA LEU A 366 -13.10 -3.27 -16.25
C LEU A 366 -14.32 -3.08 -15.34
N LYS A 367 -14.48 -3.98 -14.35
CA LYS A 367 -15.56 -3.89 -13.36
C LYS A 367 -15.17 -3.00 -12.20
N GLN A 368 -16.16 -2.33 -11.61
CA GLN A 368 -15.94 -1.49 -10.43
C GLN A 368 -15.52 -2.28 -9.19
N THR A 369 -14.76 -1.65 -8.33
CA THR A 369 -14.40 -2.17 -7.00
C THR A 369 -15.65 -2.38 -6.15
N ARG A 370 -15.74 -3.53 -5.49
CA ARG A 370 -16.68 -3.73 -4.39
C ARG A 370 -16.23 -2.94 -3.18
N VAL A 371 -17.19 -2.33 -2.49
CA VAL A 371 -16.94 -1.50 -1.31
C VAL A 371 -17.65 -2.06 -0.08
N VAL A 372 -17.12 -1.74 1.09
CA VAL A 372 -17.82 -2.00 2.35
C VAL A 372 -19.02 -1.05 2.42
N PRO A 373 -20.27 -1.56 2.54
CA PRO A 373 -21.44 -0.70 2.55
C PRO A 373 -21.53 0.13 3.83
N GLY A 374 -22.38 1.19 3.79
CA GLY A 374 -22.62 2.03 4.97
C GLY A 374 -22.95 1.25 6.26
N PRO A 375 -22.58 1.76 7.44
CA PRO A 375 -22.04 3.10 7.71
C PRO A 375 -20.50 3.24 7.52
N ARG A 376 -19.83 2.23 6.96
CA ARG A 376 -18.37 2.19 6.77
C ARG A 376 -17.95 2.35 5.31
N GLU A 377 -18.79 2.97 4.51
CA GLU A 377 -18.54 3.18 3.08
C GLU A 377 -17.55 4.32 2.84
N VAL A 378 -16.28 4.07 3.16
CA VAL A 378 -15.14 4.95 2.83
C VAL A 378 -13.95 4.10 2.41
N PRO A 379 -13.00 4.65 1.63
CA PRO A 379 -11.83 3.91 1.13
C PRO A 379 -11.05 3.15 2.21
N ALA A 380 -10.83 3.77 3.37
CA ALA A 380 -10.04 3.20 4.45
C ALA A 380 -10.57 1.85 4.98
N TYR A 381 -11.89 1.61 4.94
CA TYR A 381 -12.45 0.31 5.34
C TYR A 381 -12.40 -0.73 4.21
N THR A 382 -12.45 -0.30 2.96
CA THR A 382 -12.30 -1.21 1.81
C THR A 382 -10.83 -1.59 1.64
N PHE A 383 -9.96 -0.60 1.50
CA PHE A 383 -8.53 -0.80 1.20
C PHE A 383 -7.65 -0.95 2.45
N GLY A 384 -8.23 -0.88 3.64
CA GLY A 384 -7.53 -1.22 4.88
C GLY A 384 -7.13 -2.70 4.95
N TYR A 385 -7.91 -3.57 4.31
CA TYR A 385 -7.78 -5.03 4.35
C TYR A 385 -7.62 -5.69 2.98
N ASN A 386 -7.77 -4.94 1.89
CA ASN A 386 -7.76 -5.48 0.54
C ASN A 386 -6.87 -4.66 -0.38
N HIS A 387 -6.18 -5.33 -1.29
CA HIS A 387 -5.55 -4.66 -2.43
C HIS A 387 -6.60 -4.04 -3.34
N ALA A 388 -6.27 -2.89 -3.95
CA ALA A 388 -7.08 -2.31 -5.01
C ALA A 388 -7.08 -3.23 -6.26
N LEU A 389 -8.15 -3.15 -7.08
CA LEU A 389 -8.21 -3.88 -8.36
C LEU A 389 -7.02 -3.55 -9.26
N PHE A 390 -6.62 -2.28 -9.29
CA PHE A 390 -5.42 -1.85 -10.01
C PHE A 390 -4.18 -2.65 -9.59
N ALA A 391 -3.94 -2.78 -8.28
CA ALA A 391 -2.80 -3.53 -7.75
C ALA A 391 -2.88 -5.02 -8.10
N GLN A 392 -4.07 -5.63 -8.05
CA GLN A 392 -4.27 -7.03 -8.43
C GLN A 392 -3.99 -7.27 -9.92
N ARG A 393 -4.30 -6.32 -10.81
CA ARG A 393 -3.91 -6.39 -12.23
C ARG A 393 -2.39 -6.29 -12.42
N VAL A 394 -1.72 -5.49 -11.60
CA VAL A 394 -0.24 -5.50 -11.59
C VAL A 394 0.29 -6.86 -11.14
N HIS A 395 -0.34 -7.50 -10.14
CA HIS A 395 0.02 -8.88 -9.73
C HIS A 395 -0.14 -9.88 -10.86
N ASP A 396 -1.18 -9.77 -11.70
CA ASP A 396 -1.35 -10.63 -12.87
C ASP A 396 -0.19 -10.47 -13.87
N VAL A 397 0.23 -9.23 -14.15
CA VAL A 397 1.40 -8.98 -15.01
C VAL A 397 2.68 -9.56 -14.39
N MET A 398 2.83 -9.46 -13.06
CA MET A 398 3.95 -10.09 -12.34
C MET A 398 3.90 -11.62 -12.45
N THR A 399 2.71 -12.22 -12.33
CA THR A 399 2.46 -13.66 -12.50
C THR A 399 2.84 -14.13 -13.92
N ILE A 400 2.40 -13.39 -14.96
CA ILE A 400 2.77 -13.68 -16.35
C ILE A 400 4.30 -13.58 -16.53
N THR A 401 4.90 -12.49 -16.02
CA THR A 401 6.35 -12.27 -16.13
C THR A 401 7.14 -13.38 -15.44
N SER A 402 6.75 -13.77 -14.23
CA SER A 402 7.37 -14.86 -13.46
C SER A 402 7.25 -16.19 -14.22
N TYR A 403 6.08 -16.49 -14.76
CA TYR A 403 5.86 -17.69 -15.57
C TYR A 403 6.78 -17.71 -16.80
N LEU A 404 6.88 -16.62 -17.54
CA LEU A 404 7.71 -16.54 -18.74
C LEU A 404 9.20 -16.73 -18.45
N LEU A 405 9.70 -16.19 -17.34
CA LEU A 405 11.12 -16.27 -16.95
C LEU A 405 11.49 -17.53 -16.19
N THR A 406 10.51 -18.32 -15.73
CA THR A 406 10.80 -19.59 -15.06
C THR A 406 11.28 -20.63 -16.08
N PRO A 407 12.45 -21.27 -15.86
CA PRO A 407 12.93 -22.34 -16.73
C PRO A 407 11.90 -23.46 -16.87
N ARG A 408 11.67 -23.91 -18.10
CA ARG A 408 10.73 -24.99 -18.44
C ARG A 408 11.49 -26.19 -18.97
N ASP A 409 10.75 -27.28 -19.15
CA ASP A 409 11.27 -28.51 -19.79
C ASP A 409 11.87 -28.18 -21.15
N SER A 410 12.94 -28.92 -21.52
CA SER A 410 13.71 -28.76 -22.75
C SER A 410 12.90 -28.89 -24.06
N SER A 411 11.63 -29.33 -23.95
CA SER A 411 10.69 -29.41 -25.08
C SER A 411 10.13 -28.06 -25.54
N GLN A 412 10.28 -26.99 -24.73
CA GLN A 412 9.81 -25.63 -25.06
C GLN A 412 10.97 -24.65 -25.19
N PRO A 413 10.95 -23.75 -26.19
CA PRO A 413 11.95 -22.70 -26.32
C PRO A 413 12.02 -21.85 -25.04
N ALA A 414 13.22 -21.68 -24.51
CA ALA A 414 13.43 -20.83 -23.32
C ALA A 414 13.16 -19.37 -23.65
N VAL A 415 12.37 -18.71 -22.81
CA VAL A 415 12.20 -17.25 -22.85
C VAL A 415 13.43 -16.62 -22.19
N LYS A 416 14.13 -15.78 -22.93
CA LYS A 416 15.37 -15.10 -22.49
C LYS A 416 15.13 -13.67 -22.05
N LYS A 417 14.14 -13.00 -22.66
CA LYS A 417 13.78 -11.62 -22.41
C LYS A 417 12.27 -11.44 -22.43
N VAL A 418 11.76 -10.72 -21.47
CA VAL A 418 10.36 -10.29 -21.42
C VAL A 418 10.32 -8.76 -21.57
N SER A 419 9.56 -8.29 -22.54
CA SER A 419 9.24 -6.89 -22.76
C SER A 419 7.75 -6.66 -22.43
N LEU A 420 7.38 -5.42 -22.11
CA LEU A 420 6.02 -5.06 -21.72
C LEU A 420 5.51 -3.90 -22.55
N ALA A 421 4.32 -4.01 -23.11
CA ALA A 421 3.62 -2.93 -23.77
C ALA A 421 2.24 -2.72 -23.14
N GLY A 422 1.85 -1.47 -22.89
CA GLY A 422 0.55 -1.14 -22.31
C GLY A 422 -0.06 0.11 -22.94
N PHE A 423 -1.37 0.02 -23.29
CA PHE A 423 -2.14 1.04 -23.99
C PHE A 423 -3.49 1.26 -23.33
N GLY A 424 -4.10 2.44 -23.52
CA GLY A 424 -5.36 2.78 -22.88
C GLY A 424 -5.23 2.77 -21.36
N GLN A 425 -6.20 2.20 -20.67
CA GLN A 425 -6.14 2.06 -19.22
C GLN A 425 -4.97 1.14 -18.78
N MET A 426 -4.59 0.18 -19.62
CA MET A 426 -3.50 -0.74 -19.33
C MET A 426 -2.11 -0.08 -19.40
N GLY A 427 -1.99 1.11 -19.96
CA GLY A 427 -0.73 1.89 -19.92
C GLY A 427 -0.26 2.18 -18.50
N ALA A 428 -1.15 2.65 -17.63
CA ALA A 428 -0.82 2.89 -16.23
C ALA A 428 -0.50 1.58 -15.47
N VAL A 429 -1.22 0.47 -15.78
CA VAL A 429 -0.92 -0.85 -15.20
C VAL A 429 0.48 -1.34 -15.64
N ALA A 430 0.82 -1.17 -16.92
CA ALA A 430 2.15 -1.52 -17.44
C ALA A 430 3.26 -0.67 -16.80
N ALA A 431 3.04 0.64 -16.59
CA ALA A 431 3.97 1.50 -15.87
C ALA A 431 4.23 1.00 -14.44
N ALA A 432 3.16 0.66 -13.71
CA ALA A 432 3.26 0.13 -12.35
C ALA A 432 3.91 -1.25 -12.31
N ALA A 433 3.56 -2.14 -13.23
CA ALA A 433 4.18 -3.47 -13.33
C ALA A 433 5.68 -3.38 -13.64
N ARG A 434 6.10 -2.51 -14.57
CA ARG A 434 7.51 -2.23 -14.84
C ARG A 434 8.24 -1.74 -13.59
N ALA A 435 7.65 -0.80 -12.84
CA ALA A 435 8.23 -0.29 -11.60
C ALA A 435 8.40 -1.39 -10.54
N ALA A 436 7.40 -2.27 -10.38
CA ALA A 436 7.40 -3.34 -9.40
C ALA A 436 8.30 -4.54 -9.79
N THR A 437 8.41 -4.85 -11.09
CA THR A 437 9.22 -5.99 -11.58
C THR A 437 10.70 -5.64 -11.79
N GLY A 438 11.02 -4.35 -11.88
CA GLY A 438 12.40 -3.89 -12.06
C GLY A 438 13.09 -4.52 -13.28
N ASN A 439 14.23 -5.13 -13.07
CA ASN A 439 15.07 -5.69 -14.13
C ASN A 439 14.47 -6.95 -14.83
N ALA A 440 13.36 -7.50 -14.32
CA ALA A 440 12.69 -8.63 -14.96
C ALA A 440 12.03 -8.23 -16.30
N ILE A 441 11.67 -6.96 -16.48
CA ILE A 441 11.20 -6.41 -17.75
C ILE A 441 12.38 -5.75 -18.48
N ALA A 442 12.80 -6.33 -19.61
CA ALA A 442 13.95 -5.89 -20.38
C ALA A 442 13.72 -4.54 -21.09
N LYS A 443 12.51 -4.31 -21.63
CA LYS A 443 12.07 -3.07 -22.28
C LYS A 443 10.59 -2.82 -21.97
N ALA A 444 10.17 -1.59 -21.95
CA ALA A 444 8.75 -1.26 -21.83
C ALA A 444 8.32 -0.17 -22.81
N ALA A 445 7.14 -0.33 -23.41
CA ALA A 445 6.44 0.65 -24.20
C ALA A 445 5.11 0.99 -23.50
N VAL A 446 4.95 2.24 -23.08
CA VAL A 446 3.82 2.66 -22.25
C VAL A 446 3.14 3.86 -22.89
N ASP A 447 1.87 3.70 -23.25
CA ASP A 447 1.00 4.83 -23.55
C ASP A 447 0.18 5.18 -22.32
N THR A 448 0.51 6.31 -21.67
CA THR A 448 -0.17 6.74 -20.45
C THR A 448 -1.56 7.31 -20.70
N GLY A 449 -1.90 7.66 -21.95
CA GLY A 449 -3.14 8.36 -22.28
C GLY A 449 -3.37 9.63 -21.46
N THR A 450 -2.30 10.25 -20.93
CA THR A 450 -2.34 11.36 -19.95
C THR A 450 -3.03 11.03 -18.62
N PHE A 451 -3.27 9.76 -18.32
CA PHE A 451 -3.92 9.32 -17.08
C PHE A 451 -3.16 9.78 -15.82
N ARG A 452 -3.92 10.18 -14.79
CA ARG A 452 -3.40 10.53 -13.46
C ARG A 452 -4.32 10.02 -12.36
N PHE A 453 -3.76 9.30 -11.39
CA PHE A 453 -4.49 8.83 -10.20
C PHE A 453 -5.11 9.98 -9.40
N GLY A 454 -4.44 11.12 -9.34
CA GLY A 454 -4.91 12.31 -8.63
C GLY A 454 -6.14 12.97 -9.25
N GLN A 455 -6.57 12.56 -10.43
CA GLN A 455 -7.78 13.05 -11.10
C GLN A 455 -9.02 12.19 -10.86
N LEU A 456 -8.85 10.99 -10.29
CA LEU A 456 -9.97 10.10 -10.01
C LEU A 456 -10.81 10.65 -8.86
N LEU A 457 -12.12 10.75 -9.09
CA LEU A 457 -13.10 11.30 -8.12
C LEU A 457 -13.95 10.21 -7.45
N ASP A 458 -13.82 8.96 -7.88
CA ASP A 458 -14.49 7.80 -7.30
C ASP A 458 -13.47 6.71 -6.97
N TYR A 459 -13.39 6.31 -5.70
CA TYR A 459 -12.51 5.21 -5.29
C TYR A 459 -13.02 3.82 -5.71
N ARG A 460 -14.24 3.74 -6.28
CA ARG A 460 -14.75 2.52 -6.91
C ARG A 460 -14.23 2.33 -8.31
N ASP A 461 -13.64 3.38 -8.90
CA ASP A 461 -13.04 3.31 -10.22
C ASP A 461 -12.04 2.14 -10.28
N PRO A 462 -12.12 1.28 -11.31
CA PRO A 462 -11.22 0.14 -11.46
C PRO A 462 -9.74 0.53 -11.60
N MET A 463 -9.46 1.78 -11.92
CA MET A 463 -8.10 2.32 -12.01
C MET A 463 -7.63 2.98 -10.70
N PHE A 464 -8.48 3.03 -9.67
CA PHE A 464 -8.10 3.64 -8.40
C PHE A 464 -6.99 2.84 -7.68
N LEU A 465 -5.93 3.54 -7.31
CA LEU A 465 -4.82 3.01 -6.51
C LEU A 465 -4.60 3.91 -5.29
N PRO A 466 -4.83 3.42 -4.06
CA PRO A 466 -4.41 4.13 -2.87
C PRO A 466 -2.91 4.43 -2.91
N GLY A 467 -2.54 5.69 -2.65
CA GLY A 467 -1.14 6.13 -2.75
C GLY A 467 -0.64 6.41 -4.17
N GLY A 468 -1.43 6.12 -5.21
CA GLY A 468 -1.00 6.29 -6.60
C GLY A 468 -0.56 7.72 -6.94
N SER A 469 -1.25 8.73 -6.39
CA SER A 469 -0.87 10.14 -6.59
C SER A 469 0.27 10.61 -5.69
N LYS A 470 0.46 9.98 -4.52
CA LYS A 470 1.48 10.39 -3.54
C LYS A 470 2.90 10.31 -4.11
N TYR A 471 3.21 9.22 -4.77
CA TYR A 471 4.56 8.93 -5.25
C TYR A 471 4.80 9.43 -6.68
N LEU A 472 4.45 10.70 -6.91
CA LEU A 472 4.63 11.45 -8.16
C LEU A 472 3.74 10.94 -9.31
N ASP A 473 2.64 10.26 -8.99
CA ASP A 473 1.65 9.78 -9.95
C ASP A 473 2.28 8.87 -11.04
N VAL A 474 1.74 8.78 -12.24
CA VAL A 474 2.29 7.96 -13.34
C VAL A 474 3.75 8.32 -13.68
N PRO A 475 4.17 9.60 -13.74
CA PRO A 475 5.58 9.94 -13.92
C PRO A 475 6.52 9.31 -12.86
N GLY A 476 6.06 9.17 -11.61
CA GLY A 476 6.82 8.48 -10.57
C GLY A 476 7.00 6.98 -10.84
N LEU A 477 5.98 6.32 -11.38
CA LEU A 477 6.06 4.92 -11.81
C LEU A 477 7.05 4.75 -12.98
N LEU A 478 7.03 5.67 -13.95
CA LEU A 478 7.94 5.67 -15.10
C LEU A 478 9.40 5.94 -14.72
N CYS A 479 9.62 6.72 -13.67
CA CYS A 479 10.95 7.10 -13.17
C CYS A 479 11.69 5.94 -12.48
N VAL A 480 10.99 5.02 -11.85
CA VAL A 480 11.58 3.82 -11.24
C VAL A 480 11.97 2.82 -12.34
N ALA A 481 13.00 2.01 -12.12
CA ALA A 481 13.60 1.12 -13.12
C ALA A 481 14.16 1.86 -14.36
N SER A 482 14.68 3.08 -14.18
CA SER A 482 15.15 3.95 -15.26
C SER A 482 16.35 3.40 -16.03
N ALA A 483 17.03 2.36 -15.56
CA ALA A 483 18.09 1.68 -16.26
C ALA A 483 17.60 0.88 -17.49
N GLN A 484 16.31 0.47 -17.49
CA GLN A 484 15.73 -0.31 -18.58
C GLN A 484 15.17 0.62 -19.67
N PRO A 485 15.38 0.30 -20.97
CA PRO A 485 14.81 1.08 -22.07
C PRO A 485 13.30 1.27 -21.92
N LEU A 486 12.87 2.51 -22.12
CA LEU A 486 11.47 2.92 -21.98
C LEU A 486 11.06 3.78 -23.18
N TRP A 487 9.95 3.44 -23.80
CA TRP A 487 9.23 4.27 -24.76
C TRP A 487 7.92 4.74 -24.14
N VAL A 488 7.58 6.02 -24.35
CA VAL A 488 6.41 6.62 -23.72
C VAL A 488 5.60 7.45 -24.71
N ALA A 489 4.29 7.20 -24.72
CA ALA A 489 3.28 8.08 -25.31
C ALA A 489 2.42 8.72 -24.22
N GLY A 490 1.76 9.84 -24.55
CA GLY A 490 0.87 10.55 -23.63
C GLY A 490 1.58 11.43 -22.60
N GLU A 491 2.92 11.51 -22.64
CA GLU A 491 3.71 12.41 -21.79
C GLU A 491 4.47 13.43 -22.63
N THR A 492 4.47 14.69 -22.18
CA THR A 492 5.20 15.79 -22.81
C THR A 492 6.45 16.20 -22.06
N ASP A 493 6.54 15.84 -20.78
CA ASP A 493 7.69 16.11 -19.89
C ASP A 493 8.33 14.80 -19.43
N ALA A 494 9.59 14.60 -19.81
CA ALA A 494 10.40 13.45 -19.42
C ALA A 494 11.46 13.79 -18.35
N ALA A 495 11.34 14.91 -17.64
CA ALA A 495 12.34 15.34 -16.66
C ALA A 495 12.64 14.28 -15.57
N LEU A 496 11.66 13.46 -15.21
CA LEU A 496 11.82 12.37 -14.24
C LEU A 496 12.36 11.07 -14.84
N PHE A 497 12.26 10.88 -16.16
CA PHE A 497 12.71 9.69 -16.90
C PHE A 497 13.42 10.08 -18.19
N PRO A 498 14.55 10.83 -18.10
CA PRO A 498 15.19 11.49 -19.25
C PRO A 498 15.79 10.52 -20.27
N THR A 499 15.94 9.26 -19.95
CA THR A 499 16.42 8.19 -20.86
C THR A 499 15.31 7.59 -21.72
N ALA A 500 14.05 7.95 -21.48
CA ALA A 500 12.93 7.42 -22.26
C ALA A 500 12.89 8.02 -23.67
N THR A 501 12.45 7.20 -24.62
CA THR A 501 12.08 7.65 -25.97
C THR A 501 10.63 8.14 -25.94
N LEU A 502 10.40 9.44 -26.10
CA LEU A 502 9.04 9.95 -26.22
C LEU A 502 8.49 9.71 -27.62
N GLN A 503 7.19 9.42 -27.70
CA GLN A 503 6.48 9.32 -28.97
C GLN A 503 6.57 10.63 -29.74
N LYS A 504 6.76 10.53 -31.07
CA LYS A 504 6.67 11.66 -31.96
C LYS A 504 5.23 11.86 -32.42
N ASP A 505 4.82 13.10 -32.55
CA ASP A 505 3.47 13.45 -33.01
C ASP A 505 3.12 12.80 -34.37
N GLY A 506 1.86 12.43 -34.52
CA GLY A 506 1.28 11.93 -35.78
C GLY A 506 1.41 10.43 -36.06
N MET A 507 2.05 9.66 -35.20
CA MET A 507 2.08 8.18 -35.31
C MET A 507 1.03 7.51 -34.42
N ASP A 508 0.45 6.41 -34.90
CA ASP A 508 -0.33 5.52 -34.04
C ASP A 508 0.58 4.92 -32.94
N ALA A 509 0.15 5.01 -31.68
CA ALA A 509 0.96 4.62 -30.54
C ALA A 509 1.34 3.12 -30.56
N LYS A 510 0.42 2.24 -30.95
CA LYS A 510 0.67 0.79 -31.00
C LYS A 510 1.70 0.43 -32.06
N THR A 511 1.56 0.98 -33.26
CA THR A 511 2.51 0.82 -34.36
C THR A 511 3.90 1.33 -34.00
N ALA A 512 3.96 2.53 -33.40
CA ALA A 512 5.23 3.12 -32.98
C ALA A 512 5.94 2.31 -31.89
N ALA A 513 5.17 1.80 -30.93
CA ALA A 513 5.67 0.96 -29.84
C ALA A 513 6.21 -0.37 -30.35
N ALA A 514 5.48 -1.05 -31.25
CA ALA A 514 5.93 -2.31 -31.86
C ALA A 514 7.24 -2.12 -32.63
N ALA A 515 7.34 -1.10 -33.47
CA ALA A 515 8.55 -0.76 -34.18
C ALA A 515 9.73 -0.41 -33.27
N TRP A 516 9.47 0.23 -32.12
CA TRP A 516 10.51 0.52 -31.11
C TRP A 516 10.96 -0.74 -30.37
N LEU A 517 10.05 -1.67 -30.05
CA LEU A 517 10.37 -2.91 -29.37
C LEU A 517 11.28 -3.82 -30.21
N LEU A 518 11.23 -3.73 -31.54
CA LEU A 518 12.08 -4.47 -32.48
C LEU A 518 13.53 -3.94 -32.59
N LYS A 519 13.82 -2.75 -32.09
CA LYS A 519 15.16 -2.15 -32.05
C LYS A 519 15.96 -2.68 -30.87
#